data_7fa1177048c99adc12333c3b91ff97df
#
_entry.id   7fa1177048c99adc12333c3b91ff97df
#
_cell.length_a   1.000
_cell.length_b   1.000
_cell.length_c   1.000
_cell.angle_alpha   90.00
_cell.angle_beta   90.00
_cell.angle_gamma   90.00
#
_symmetry.space_group_name_H-M   'P 1'
#
loop_
_entity.id
_entity.type
_entity.pdbx_description
1 polymer ?
#
loop_
_entity_poly.entity_id
_entity_poly.type
_entity_poly.pdbx_seq_one_letter_code
_entity_poly.pdbx_strand_id
1 'polypeptide(L)'
;WSGWLEFHGQRYEFDRDMTLGTKDRSWGIRPLAGGDRRGAPALPQAGGLFFLWAPLHFDDFCAHYQLFEDTKGRTLFSVGALLPVYGSIDALPGVEDPTVTHCRNLEHKLSFASDSRMIESVELAMTEIESGNRVSIDFEKLFTFRMKGIGYSHSEWGHGMWKDEVAVGSEQWDLADIDDTAFENQHVQHLMRVRIDGNEGIGVLEQNILGPYEPYGLEGAIKPPQK
;
A
#
# COMPACT_ATOMS: atom_id res chain seq x y z
N TRP A 1 10.64 -14.86 5.52
CA TRP A 1 9.67 -15.87 5.89
C TRP A 1 10.13 -17.25 5.43
N SER A 2 9.77 -18.32 6.17
CA SER A 2 9.96 -19.70 5.75
C SER A 2 8.72 -20.52 6.05
N GLY A 3 8.44 -21.54 5.29
CA GLY A 3 7.29 -22.41 5.44
C GLY A 3 6.75 -22.91 4.11
N TRP A 4 5.47 -23.15 4.07
CA TRP A 4 4.81 -23.59 2.85
C TRP A 4 3.36 -23.07 2.77
N LEU A 5 2.87 -23.02 1.55
CA LEU A 5 1.48 -22.73 1.21
C LEU A 5 0.99 -23.80 0.25
N GLU A 6 -0.23 -24.31 0.48
CA GLU A 6 -0.89 -25.18 -0.47
C GLU A 6 -2.09 -24.48 -1.09
N PHE A 7 -2.17 -24.49 -2.41
CA PHE A 7 -3.24 -23.88 -3.17
C PHE A 7 -3.58 -24.73 -4.39
N HIS A 8 -4.85 -25.07 -4.58
CA HIS A 8 -5.32 -25.98 -5.63
C HIS A 8 -4.56 -27.32 -5.70
N GLY A 9 -4.21 -27.90 -4.55
CA GLY A 9 -3.46 -29.14 -4.45
C GLY A 9 -1.97 -29.02 -4.84
N GLN A 10 -1.49 -27.83 -5.14
CA GLN A 10 -0.08 -27.55 -5.36
C GLN A 10 0.53 -26.89 -4.13
N ARG A 11 1.65 -27.45 -3.66
CA ARG A 11 2.41 -26.95 -2.53
C ARG A 11 3.57 -26.09 -3.00
N TYR A 12 3.71 -24.94 -2.37
CA TYR A 12 4.78 -23.95 -2.58
C TYR A 12 5.61 -23.86 -1.30
N GLU A 13 6.90 -24.14 -1.40
CA GLU A 13 7.83 -23.98 -0.29
C GLU A 13 8.45 -22.58 -0.32
N PHE A 14 8.63 -21.99 0.85
CA PHE A 14 9.27 -20.69 1.01
C PHE A 14 10.55 -20.83 1.80
N ASP A 15 11.63 -20.30 1.24
CA ASP A 15 12.92 -20.20 1.89
C ASP A 15 13.07 -18.80 2.50
N ARG A 16 13.61 -18.74 3.72
CA ARG A 16 13.82 -17.51 4.46
C ARG A 16 14.69 -16.50 3.71
N ASP A 17 15.70 -16.97 3.00
CA ASP A 17 16.67 -16.11 2.33
C ASP A 17 16.10 -15.51 1.03
N MET A 18 15.03 -16.11 0.51
CA MET A 18 14.39 -15.71 -0.74
C MET A 18 13.01 -15.07 -0.56
N THR A 19 12.49 -15.04 0.67
CA THR A 19 11.09 -14.63 0.89
C THR A 19 10.97 -13.51 1.90
N LEU A 20 10.72 -12.32 1.40
CA LEU A 20 10.39 -11.15 2.19
C LEU A 20 8.89 -11.04 2.41
N GLY A 21 8.48 -10.32 3.42
CA GLY A 21 7.09 -10.03 3.72
C GLY A 21 6.92 -8.59 4.18
N THR A 22 5.78 -8.02 3.89
CA THR A 22 5.37 -6.75 4.45
C THR A 22 4.48 -6.99 5.68
N LYS A 23 4.49 -6.04 6.60
CA LYS A 23 3.61 -6.05 7.78
C LYS A 23 2.99 -4.67 7.95
N ASP A 24 1.69 -4.60 7.86
CA ASP A 24 0.90 -3.47 8.35
C ASP A 24 0.20 -3.84 9.65
N ARG A 25 0.18 -2.90 10.58
CA ARG A 25 -0.57 -3.04 11.81
C ARG A 25 -1.17 -1.69 12.18
N SER A 26 -2.46 -1.58 12.00
CA SER A 26 -3.21 -0.37 12.34
C SER A 26 -4.45 -0.71 13.15
N TRP A 27 -4.89 0.23 13.98
CA TRP A 27 -6.11 0.13 14.76
C TRP A 27 -6.77 1.50 14.87
N GLY A 28 -8.07 1.49 15.09
CA GLY A 28 -8.85 2.70 15.20
C GLY A 28 -10.32 2.45 14.88
N ILE A 29 -11.07 3.53 14.74
CA ILE A 29 -12.47 3.49 14.31
C ILE A 29 -12.49 3.34 12.79
N ARG A 30 -13.12 2.27 12.30
CA ARG A 30 -13.26 1.99 10.86
C ARG A 30 -14.72 1.88 10.48
N PRO A 31 -15.10 2.35 9.28
CA PRO A 31 -16.42 2.09 8.75
C PRO A 31 -16.58 0.59 8.49
N LEU A 32 -17.75 0.05 8.80
CA LEU A 32 -18.12 -1.30 8.43
C LEU A 32 -18.50 -1.35 6.95
N ALA A 33 -18.08 -2.39 6.24
CA ALA A 33 -18.59 -2.69 4.91
C ALA A 33 -20.11 -2.92 5.00
N GLY A 34 -20.84 -2.51 3.97
CA GLY A 34 -22.30 -2.62 3.97
C GLY A 34 -23.06 -1.46 4.58
N GLY A 35 -22.39 -0.41 5.05
CA GLY A 35 -23.01 0.84 5.44
C GLY A 35 -23.70 0.84 6.81
N ASP A 36 -23.40 -0.11 7.68
CA ASP A 36 -23.86 -0.07 9.07
C ASP A 36 -23.22 1.12 9.81
N ARG A 37 -24.02 2.12 10.15
CA ARG A 37 -23.58 3.37 10.74
C ARG A 37 -23.75 3.43 12.26
N ARG A 38 -23.88 2.30 12.93
CA ARG A 38 -24.04 2.29 14.40
C ARG A 38 -22.76 2.63 15.18
N GLY A 39 -21.68 2.95 14.50
CA GLY A 39 -20.44 3.43 15.08
C GLY A 39 -20.34 4.96 15.15
N ALA A 40 -19.18 5.47 15.55
CA ALA A 40 -18.90 6.90 15.48
C ALA A 40 -19.07 7.41 14.03
N PRO A 41 -19.57 8.65 13.83
CA PRO A 41 -19.71 9.18 12.50
C PRO A 41 -18.34 9.20 11.81
N ALA A 42 -18.29 8.69 10.58
CA ALA A 42 -17.11 8.81 9.76
C ALA A 42 -16.75 10.30 9.59
N LEU A 43 -15.47 10.61 9.65
CA LEU A 43 -15.02 11.95 9.25
C LEU A 43 -15.54 12.22 7.84
N PRO A 44 -15.98 13.46 7.53
CA PRO A 44 -16.38 13.82 6.19
C PRO A 44 -15.25 13.44 5.23
N GLN A 45 -15.47 12.42 4.43
CA GLN A 45 -14.51 12.10 3.37
C GLN A 45 -14.61 13.21 2.33
N ALA A 46 -13.51 13.84 2.03
CA ALA A 46 -13.41 14.95 1.09
C ALA A 46 -13.57 14.50 -0.38
N GLY A 47 -14.54 13.65 -0.67
CA GLY A 47 -14.92 13.25 -2.03
C GLY A 47 -13.91 12.34 -2.76
N GLY A 48 -12.73 12.09 -2.19
CA GLY A 48 -11.68 11.27 -2.80
C GLY A 48 -10.64 10.81 -1.81
N LEU A 49 -9.79 9.90 -2.25
CA LEU A 49 -8.69 9.31 -1.51
C LEU A 49 -7.48 9.23 -2.45
N PHE A 50 -6.38 9.82 -2.05
CA PHE A 50 -5.08 9.57 -2.66
C PHE A 50 -4.16 9.00 -1.59
N PHE A 51 -3.83 7.73 -1.73
CA PHE A 51 -3.01 7.00 -0.75
C PHE A 51 -1.93 6.22 -1.46
N LEU A 52 -0.70 6.41 -0.99
CA LEU A 52 0.48 5.64 -1.37
C LEU A 52 1.15 5.09 -0.11
N TRP A 53 1.58 3.85 -0.16
CA TRP A 53 2.37 3.21 0.88
C TRP A 53 3.45 2.34 0.26
N ALA A 54 4.71 2.57 0.65
CA ALA A 54 5.84 1.84 0.12
C ALA A 54 6.83 1.44 1.22
N PRO A 55 6.71 0.21 1.76
CA PRO A 55 7.75 -0.44 2.54
C PRO A 55 8.77 -1.05 1.58
N LEU A 56 10.01 -0.59 1.67
CA LEU A 56 11.10 -0.95 0.77
C LEU A 56 12.25 -1.59 1.56
N HIS A 57 12.81 -2.68 1.05
CA HIS A 57 13.87 -3.44 1.68
C HIS A 57 15.13 -3.41 0.81
N PHE A 58 16.25 -3.05 1.43
CA PHE A 58 17.61 -3.09 0.91
C PHE A 58 18.46 -3.97 1.81
N ASP A 59 19.67 -4.29 1.43
CA ASP A 59 20.51 -5.21 2.20
C ASP A 59 20.80 -4.67 3.63
N ASP A 60 21.12 -3.40 3.75
CA ASP A 60 21.57 -2.78 5.00
C ASP A 60 20.53 -1.87 5.66
N PHE A 61 19.48 -1.50 4.94
CA PHE A 61 18.42 -0.62 5.45
C PHE A 61 17.07 -0.91 4.82
N CYS A 62 16.03 -0.39 5.45
CA CYS A 62 14.68 -0.29 4.89
C CYS A 62 14.32 1.18 4.67
N ALA A 63 13.50 1.46 3.66
CA ALA A 63 12.87 2.76 3.51
C ALA A 63 11.35 2.63 3.65
N HIS A 64 10.75 3.59 4.31
CA HIS A 64 9.30 3.68 4.45
C HIS A 64 8.82 5.02 3.89
N TYR A 65 7.86 4.93 2.98
CA TYR A 65 7.17 6.07 2.42
C TYR A 65 5.66 5.85 2.54
N GLN A 66 4.95 6.77 3.20
CA GLN A 66 3.50 6.73 3.30
C GLN A 66 2.95 8.13 3.15
N LEU A 67 2.00 8.29 2.24
CA LEU A 67 1.39 9.58 1.93
C LEU A 67 -0.13 9.43 1.77
N PHE A 68 -0.84 10.34 2.40
CA PHE A 68 -2.28 10.49 2.29
C PHE A 68 -2.61 11.94 1.98
N GLU A 69 -3.31 12.18 0.88
CA GLU A 69 -3.68 13.52 0.43
C GLU A 69 -5.17 13.64 0.14
N ASP A 70 -5.66 14.88 0.19
CA ASP A 70 -7.00 15.21 -0.26
C ASP A 70 -7.06 15.38 -1.80
N THR A 71 -8.25 15.66 -2.31
CA THR A 71 -8.49 15.84 -3.75
C THR A 71 -7.70 16.97 -4.41
N LYS A 72 -7.12 17.88 -3.61
CA LYS A 72 -6.33 19.04 -4.07
C LYS A 72 -4.83 18.84 -3.91
N GLY A 73 -4.38 17.65 -3.50
CA GLY A 73 -2.98 17.37 -3.22
C GLY A 73 -2.48 17.98 -1.91
N ARG A 74 -3.38 18.31 -0.96
CA ARG A 74 -2.92 18.75 0.36
C ARG A 74 -2.68 17.52 1.22
N THR A 75 -1.48 17.42 1.76
CA THR A 75 -1.09 16.32 2.65
C THR A 75 -1.93 16.34 3.92
N LEU A 76 -2.64 15.25 4.16
CA LEU A 76 -3.40 14.99 5.40
C LEU A 76 -2.58 14.19 6.39
N PHE A 77 -1.72 13.31 5.89
CA PHE A 77 -0.84 12.48 6.69
C PHE A 77 0.36 12.06 5.84
N SER A 78 1.55 12.05 6.43
CA SER A 78 2.74 11.52 5.78
C SER A 78 3.72 10.95 6.79
N VAL A 79 4.39 9.86 6.41
CA VAL A 79 5.52 9.26 7.13
C VAL A 79 6.59 8.89 6.14
N GLY A 80 7.80 9.37 6.39
CA GLY A 80 9.00 9.00 5.65
C GLY A 80 10.11 8.63 6.63
N ALA A 81 10.80 7.52 6.40
CA ALA A 81 11.91 7.10 7.22
C ALA A 81 12.87 6.17 6.48
N LEU A 82 14.14 6.22 6.89
CA LEU A 82 15.13 5.19 6.62
C LEU A 82 15.42 4.47 7.94
N LEU A 83 15.39 3.14 7.92
CA LEU A 83 15.52 2.30 9.10
C LEU A 83 16.65 1.30 8.88
N PRO A 84 17.53 1.07 9.85
CA PRO A 84 18.58 0.04 9.73
C PRO A 84 17.98 -1.38 9.69
N VAL A 85 18.66 -2.29 9.03
CA VAL A 85 18.39 -3.72 9.11
C VAL A 85 19.25 -4.33 10.22
N TYR A 86 18.62 -5.04 11.15
CA TYR A 86 19.31 -5.69 12.27
C TYR A 86 19.53 -7.17 11.98
N GLY A 87 20.74 -7.67 12.27
CA GLY A 87 21.12 -9.05 12.03
C GLY A 87 20.44 -10.08 12.94
N SER A 88 19.88 -9.64 14.08
CA SER A 88 19.14 -10.52 15.00
C SER A 88 18.08 -9.72 15.78
N ILE A 89 17.14 -10.44 16.35
CA ILE A 89 16.11 -9.85 17.22
C ILE A 89 16.71 -9.23 18.51
N ASP A 90 17.82 -9.76 19.00
CA ASP A 90 18.49 -9.26 20.20
C ASP A 90 19.22 -7.93 19.96
N ALA A 91 19.45 -7.58 18.71
CA ALA A 91 20.06 -6.31 18.30
C ALA A 91 19.02 -5.18 18.18
N LEU A 92 17.73 -5.48 18.22
CA LEU A 92 16.69 -4.46 18.11
C LEU A 92 16.74 -3.53 19.34
N PRO A 93 16.83 -2.21 19.14
CA PRO A 93 16.65 -1.25 20.23
C PRO A 93 15.21 -1.34 20.73
N GLY A 94 14.92 -1.04 21.92
CA GLY A 94 13.58 -1.17 22.52
C GLY A 94 12.46 -0.48 21.74
N VAL A 95 11.67 0.36 22.43
CA VAL A 95 10.51 1.04 21.82
C VAL A 95 10.95 2.18 20.88
N GLU A 96 12.06 2.83 21.20
CA GLU A 96 12.62 3.93 20.42
C GLU A 96 13.95 3.48 19.79
N ASP A 97 14.07 3.71 18.51
CA ASP A 97 15.29 3.47 17.75
C ASP A 97 15.93 4.81 17.35
N PRO A 98 17.01 5.22 18.02
CA PRO A 98 17.67 6.49 17.75
C PRO A 98 18.42 6.53 16.39
N THR A 99 18.55 5.39 15.72
CA THR A 99 19.23 5.29 14.42
C THR A 99 18.26 5.46 13.24
N VAL A 100 16.96 5.59 13.49
CA VAL A 100 15.98 5.88 12.45
C VAL A 100 16.17 7.30 11.93
N THR A 101 16.38 7.42 10.62
CA THR A 101 16.41 8.71 9.94
C THR A 101 14.99 9.09 9.52
N HIS A 102 14.40 10.07 10.20
CA HIS A 102 13.07 10.57 9.85
C HIS A 102 13.14 11.52 8.66
N CYS A 103 12.15 11.42 7.79
CA CYS A 103 12.02 12.23 6.59
C CYS A 103 10.72 13.04 6.57
N ARG A 104 10.74 14.13 5.82
CA ARG A 104 9.61 15.05 5.56
C ARG A 104 9.55 15.39 4.09
N ASN A 105 8.59 16.26 3.70
CA ASN A 105 8.41 16.72 2.33
C ASN A 105 8.38 15.54 1.34
N LEU A 106 7.42 14.65 1.56
CA LEU A 106 7.22 13.52 0.68
C LEU A 106 6.66 14.02 -0.66
N GLU A 107 7.33 13.67 -1.73
CA GLU A 107 6.98 14.07 -3.09
C GLU A 107 6.75 12.84 -3.95
N HIS A 108 5.88 12.98 -4.93
CA HIS A 108 5.60 11.92 -5.89
C HIS A 108 5.44 12.50 -7.31
N LYS A 109 5.88 11.73 -8.29
CA LYS A 109 5.63 11.97 -9.70
C LYS A 109 5.20 10.64 -10.32
N LEU A 110 3.96 10.61 -10.79
CA LEU A 110 3.31 9.40 -11.28
C LEU A 110 2.87 9.59 -12.73
N SER A 111 2.90 8.50 -13.50
CA SER A 111 2.08 8.35 -14.69
C SER A 111 1.12 7.17 -14.52
N PHE A 112 0.01 7.23 -15.21
CA PHE A 112 -1.04 6.22 -15.13
C PHE A 112 -1.21 5.55 -16.50
N ALA A 113 -1.57 4.27 -16.47
CA ALA A 113 -1.94 3.56 -17.68
C ALA A 113 -3.17 4.21 -18.34
N SER A 114 -3.27 4.11 -19.66
CA SER A 114 -4.36 4.72 -20.43
C SER A 114 -5.71 4.29 -19.89
N ASP A 115 -6.62 5.27 -19.72
CA ASP A 115 -8.00 5.07 -19.26
C ASP A 115 -8.14 4.33 -17.91
N SER A 116 -7.10 4.40 -17.07
CA SER A 116 -7.00 3.70 -15.80
C SER A 116 -6.37 4.59 -14.73
N ARG A 117 -6.50 4.19 -13.47
CA ARG A 117 -5.78 4.79 -12.33
C ARG A 117 -4.60 3.93 -11.88
N MET A 118 -4.29 2.87 -12.62
CA MET A 118 -3.14 2.03 -12.33
C MET A 118 -1.85 2.78 -12.64
N ILE A 119 -0.98 2.88 -11.64
CA ILE A 119 0.32 3.51 -11.79
C ILE A 119 1.16 2.70 -12.79
N GLU A 120 1.68 3.39 -13.80
CA GLU A 120 2.58 2.84 -14.81
C GLU A 120 4.04 3.16 -14.49
N SER A 121 4.31 4.43 -14.14
CA SER A 121 5.63 4.84 -13.68
C SER A 121 5.53 5.69 -12.40
N VAL A 122 6.59 5.63 -11.59
CA VAL A 122 6.65 6.33 -10.31
C VAL A 122 8.06 6.76 -9.97
N GLU A 123 8.19 8.00 -9.54
CA GLU A 123 9.35 8.55 -8.86
C GLU A 123 8.86 9.09 -7.52
N LEU A 124 9.46 8.68 -6.40
CA LEU A 124 9.17 9.23 -5.10
C LEU A 124 10.41 9.94 -4.55
N ALA A 125 10.19 10.92 -3.70
CA ALA A 125 11.28 11.53 -2.96
C ALA A 125 10.83 11.97 -1.57
N MET A 126 11.79 12.08 -0.66
CA MET A 126 11.62 12.60 0.68
C MET A 126 12.87 13.33 1.11
N THR A 127 12.79 14.15 2.16
CA THR A 127 13.91 14.94 2.67
C THR A 127 14.20 14.53 4.10
N GLU A 128 15.41 14.12 4.40
CA GLU A 128 15.86 13.85 5.77
C GLU A 128 15.70 15.10 6.66
N ILE A 129 15.17 14.93 7.85
CA ILE A 129 14.88 16.07 8.75
C ILE A 129 16.14 16.70 9.27
N GLU A 130 17.14 15.92 9.67
CA GLU A 130 18.34 16.39 10.32
C GLU A 130 19.37 16.95 9.33
N SER A 131 19.66 16.21 8.27
CA SER A 131 20.68 16.59 7.29
C SER A 131 20.16 17.56 6.23
N GLY A 132 18.87 17.50 5.93
CA GLY A 132 18.25 18.18 4.78
C GLY A 132 18.54 17.50 3.43
N ASN A 133 19.18 16.35 3.41
CA ASN A 133 19.45 15.61 2.18
C ASN A 133 18.14 15.12 1.53
N ARG A 134 18.10 15.18 0.20
CA ARG A 134 17.02 14.63 -0.57
C ARG A 134 17.30 13.15 -0.85
N VAL A 135 16.36 12.30 -0.51
CA VAL A 135 16.35 10.87 -0.83
C VAL A 135 15.41 10.66 -2.01
N SER A 136 15.95 10.28 -3.15
CA SER A 136 15.18 9.96 -4.36
C SER A 136 15.05 8.45 -4.49
N ILE A 137 13.85 7.98 -4.85
CA ILE A 137 13.53 6.57 -4.96
C ILE A 137 13.03 6.31 -6.37
N ASP A 138 13.78 5.52 -7.12
CA ASP A 138 13.41 5.06 -8.45
C ASP A 138 12.76 3.68 -8.37
N PHE A 139 11.74 3.45 -9.20
CA PHE A 139 10.96 2.24 -9.19
C PHE A 139 10.88 1.59 -10.59
N GLU A 140 11.00 0.28 -10.61
CA GLU A 140 10.71 -0.57 -11.77
C GLU A 140 9.63 -1.56 -11.37
N LYS A 141 8.46 -1.48 -12.00
CA LYS A 141 7.33 -2.36 -11.70
C LYS A 141 7.58 -3.77 -12.23
N LEU A 142 7.49 -4.76 -11.36
CA LEU A 142 7.66 -6.18 -11.68
C LEU A 142 6.31 -6.89 -11.83
N PHE A 143 5.38 -6.63 -10.92
CA PHE A 143 4.10 -7.33 -10.87
C PHE A 143 3.05 -6.48 -10.14
N THR A 144 1.77 -6.69 -10.44
CA THR A 144 0.65 -6.07 -9.71
C THR A 144 -0.14 -7.12 -8.96
N PHE A 145 -0.10 -7.03 -7.63
CA PHE A 145 -0.91 -7.85 -6.74
C PHE A 145 -2.24 -7.15 -6.45
N ARG A 146 -3.35 -7.87 -6.69
CA ARG A 146 -4.71 -7.37 -6.47
C ARG A 146 -5.12 -7.59 -5.02
N MET A 147 -5.47 -6.51 -4.33
CA MET A 147 -5.82 -6.52 -2.90
C MET A 147 -7.30 -6.86 -2.64
N LYS A 148 -8.04 -7.32 -3.65
CA LYS A 148 -9.47 -7.61 -3.55
C LYS A 148 -9.82 -8.57 -2.41
N GLY A 149 -8.95 -9.57 -2.15
CA GLY A 149 -9.11 -10.52 -1.04
C GLY A 149 -9.03 -9.93 0.36
N ILE A 150 -8.48 -8.71 0.54
CA ILE A 150 -8.47 -8.01 1.84
C ILE A 150 -9.87 -7.49 2.24
N GLY A 151 -10.79 -7.39 1.28
CA GLY A 151 -12.21 -7.19 1.52
C GLY A 151 -12.68 -5.74 1.69
N TYR A 152 -11.86 -4.72 1.51
CA TYR A 152 -12.31 -3.32 1.68
C TYR A 152 -13.48 -2.96 0.77
N SER A 153 -13.50 -3.49 -0.44
CA SER A 153 -14.53 -3.19 -1.45
C SER A 153 -15.33 -4.42 -1.86
N HIS A 154 -15.15 -5.54 -1.18
CA HIS A 154 -15.80 -6.79 -1.56
C HIS A 154 -17.28 -6.78 -1.17
N SER A 155 -18.15 -7.22 -2.09
CA SER A 155 -19.61 -7.18 -1.92
C SER A 155 -20.12 -8.16 -0.85
N GLU A 156 -19.48 -9.31 -0.72
CA GLU A 156 -19.86 -10.35 0.23
C GLU A 156 -18.93 -10.45 1.44
N TRP A 157 -17.61 -10.41 1.18
CA TRP A 157 -16.57 -10.56 2.19
C TRP A 157 -16.02 -9.18 2.59
N GLY A 158 -16.90 -8.21 2.66
CA GLY A 158 -16.53 -6.85 3.01
C GLY A 158 -15.91 -6.77 4.39
N HIS A 159 -14.92 -5.89 4.54
CA HIS A 159 -14.22 -5.67 5.79
C HIS A 159 -15.18 -5.33 6.94
N GLY A 160 -15.14 -6.14 8.01
CA GLY A 160 -16.02 -5.99 9.18
C GLY A 160 -17.44 -6.58 9.02
N MET A 161 -17.76 -7.21 7.90
CA MET A 161 -19.04 -7.93 7.74
C MET A 161 -18.99 -9.26 8.49
N TRP A 162 -19.97 -9.49 9.34
CA TRP A 162 -20.11 -10.76 10.04
C TRP A 162 -20.56 -11.87 9.08
N LYS A 163 -19.88 -12.99 9.10
CA LYS A 163 -20.24 -14.17 8.32
C LYS A 163 -20.61 -15.37 9.19
N ASP A 164 -19.80 -15.64 10.23
CA ASP A 164 -19.99 -16.65 11.26
C ASP A 164 -18.82 -16.57 12.25
N GLU A 165 -18.81 -17.42 13.32
CA GLU A 165 -17.65 -17.57 14.20
C GLU A 165 -16.39 -17.96 13.43
N VAL A 166 -16.51 -18.85 12.45
CA VAL A 166 -15.48 -19.23 11.49
C VAL A 166 -16.11 -19.37 10.12
N ALA A 167 -15.67 -18.58 9.17
CA ALA A 167 -16.09 -18.67 7.78
C ALA A 167 -14.86 -18.63 6.86
N VAL A 168 -14.83 -19.50 5.86
CA VAL A 168 -13.76 -19.60 4.86
C VAL A 168 -14.38 -19.57 3.48
N GLY A 169 -13.82 -18.77 2.61
CA GLY A 169 -14.20 -18.70 1.20
C GLY A 169 -12.97 -18.49 0.33
N SER A 170 -13.11 -18.80 -0.94
CA SER A 170 -12.09 -18.53 -1.96
C SER A 170 -12.74 -18.11 -3.25
N GLU A 171 -12.05 -17.25 -3.99
CA GLU A 171 -12.44 -16.83 -5.32
C GLU A 171 -11.21 -16.89 -6.23
N GLN A 172 -11.46 -17.03 -7.51
CA GLN A 172 -10.44 -17.03 -8.54
C GLN A 172 -10.88 -16.16 -9.71
N TRP A 173 -9.97 -15.35 -10.22
CA TRP A 173 -10.19 -14.51 -11.40
C TRP A 173 -9.08 -14.73 -12.40
N ASP A 174 -9.43 -14.69 -13.69
CA ASP A 174 -8.42 -14.53 -14.73
C ASP A 174 -7.96 -13.06 -14.73
N LEU A 175 -6.66 -12.83 -14.67
CA LEU A 175 -6.09 -11.48 -14.67
C LEU A 175 -6.39 -10.71 -15.98
N ALA A 176 -6.62 -11.43 -17.08
CA ALA A 176 -6.98 -10.83 -18.36
C ALA A 176 -8.40 -10.25 -18.37
N ASP A 177 -9.29 -10.74 -17.49
CA ASP A 177 -10.69 -10.32 -17.43
C ASP A 177 -10.94 -9.25 -16.34
N ILE A 178 -9.90 -8.79 -15.64
CA ILE A 178 -10.04 -7.79 -14.57
C ILE A 178 -10.27 -6.40 -15.17
N ASP A 179 -11.38 -5.79 -14.80
CA ASP A 179 -11.66 -4.39 -15.09
C ASP A 179 -10.92 -3.47 -14.10
N ASP A 180 -9.86 -2.84 -14.57
CA ASP A 180 -9.05 -1.88 -13.79
C ASP A 180 -9.81 -0.59 -13.43
N THR A 181 -11.00 -0.37 -14.00
CA THR A 181 -11.84 0.78 -13.68
C THR A 181 -12.89 0.47 -12.60
N ALA A 182 -13.11 -0.82 -12.30
CA ALA A 182 -14.04 -1.22 -11.26
C ALA A 182 -13.53 -0.85 -9.85
N PHE A 183 -14.45 -0.41 -9.00
CA PHE A 183 -14.13 0.08 -7.64
C PHE A 183 -13.35 -0.95 -6.80
N GLU A 184 -13.77 -2.19 -6.84
CA GLU A 184 -13.15 -3.29 -6.08
C GLU A 184 -11.72 -3.64 -6.55
N ASN A 185 -11.30 -3.15 -7.71
CA ASN A 185 -9.99 -3.41 -8.29
C ASN A 185 -9.00 -2.23 -8.14
N GLN A 186 -9.42 -1.13 -7.48
CA GLN A 186 -8.59 0.06 -7.33
C GLN A 186 -7.49 -0.07 -6.26
N HIS A 187 -7.67 -0.97 -5.31
CA HIS A 187 -6.69 -1.20 -4.25
C HIS A 187 -5.71 -2.30 -4.69
N VAL A 188 -4.49 -1.92 -4.97
CA VAL A 188 -3.45 -2.83 -5.45
C VAL A 188 -2.11 -2.57 -4.79
N GLN A 189 -1.26 -3.59 -4.77
CA GLN A 189 0.16 -3.46 -4.44
C GLN A 189 0.99 -3.85 -5.67
N HIS A 190 1.83 -2.93 -6.12
CA HIS A 190 2.81 -3.20 -7.16
C HIS A 190 4.09 -3.71 -6.51
N LEU A 191 4.51 -4.94 -6.84
CA LEU A 191 5.85 -5.42 -6.50
C LEU A 191 6.85 -4.64 -7.36
N MET A 192 7.84 -4.04 -6.72
CA MET A 192 8.78 -3.11 -7.32
C MET A 192 10.22 -3.51 -7.05
N ARG A 193 11.07 -3.43 -8.08
CA ARG A 193 12.51 -3.24 -7.88
C ARG A 193 12.73 -1.75 -7.63
N VAL A 194 13.55 -1.42 -6.66
CA VAL A 194 13.76 -0.03 -6.23
C VAL A 194 15.23 0.32 -6.16
N ARG A 195 15.54 1.62 -6.32
CA ARG A 195 16.91 2.15 -6.18
C ARG A 195 16.92 3.41 -5.35
N ILE A 196 17.85 3.48 -4.40
CA ILE A 196 18.18 4.69 -3.62
C ILE A 196 19.71 4.82 -3.61
N ASP A 197 20.24 5.93 -4.11
CA ASP A 197 21.68 6.25 -4.10
C ASP A 197 22.57 5.09 -4.60
N GLY A 198 22.14 4.39 -5.65
CA GLY A 198 22.85 3.27 -6.25
C GLY A 198 22.65 1.92 -5.55
N ASN A 199 22.00 1.87 -4.40
CA ASN A 199 21.60 0.62 -3.76
C ASN A 199 20.34 0.09 -4.45
N GLU A 200 20.34 -1.20 -4.77
CA GLU A 200 19.16 -1.90 -5.27
C GLU A 200 18.42 -2.58 -4.12
N GLY A 201 17.09 -2.56 -4.21
CA GLY A 201 16.21 -3.19 -3.23
C GLY A 201 14.92 -3.69 -3.89
N ILE A 202 14.06 -4.23 -3.05
CA ILE A 202 12.72 -4.70 -3.45
C ILE A 202 11.69 -4.24 -2.44
N GLY A 203 10.48 -4.02 -2.89
CA GLY A 203 9.39 -3.66 -2.01
C GLY A 203 8.06 -3.64 -2.74
N VAL A 204 7.09 -3.06 -2.12
CA VAL A 204 5.79 -2.84 -2.74
C VAL A 204 5.47 -1.35 -2.78
N LEU A 205 4.72 -0.94 -3.79
CA LEU A 205 4.01 0.32 -3.80
C LEU A 205 2.52 0.02 -3.78
N GLU A 206 1.89 0.26 -2.65
CA GLU A 206 0.44 0.21 -2.52
C GLU A 206 -0.16 1.51 -3.00
N GLN A 207 -1.15 1.41 -3.87
CA GLN A 207 -1.99 2.52 -4.27
C GLN A 207 -3.45 2.28 -3.91
N ASN A 208 -4.11 3.32 -3.43
CA ASN A 208 -5.55 3.40 -3.35
C ASN A 208 -5.97 4.83 -3.73
N ILE A 209 -6.36 5.00 -5.00
CA ILE A 209 -6.66 6.31 -5.60
C ILE A 209 -8.11 6.34 -6.05
N LEU A 210 -8.95 7.00 -5.28
CA LEU A 210 -10.40 7.07 -5.47
C LEU A 210 -10.86 8.53 -5.57
N GLY A 211 -11.89 8.77 -6.39
CA GLY A 211 -12.44 10.11 -6.57
C GLY A 211 -11.54 11.05 -7.40
N PRO A 212 -11.91 12.33 -7.49
CA PRO A 212 -11.12 13.32 -8.21
C PRO A 212 -9.79 13.60 -7.50
N TYR A 213 -8.75 13.88 -8.28
CA TYR A 213 -7.46 14.31 -7.75
C TYR A 213 -6.83 15.34 -8.71
N GLU A 214 -6.89 16.61 -8.31
CA GLU A 214 -6.53 17.77 -9.15
C GLU A 214 -5.07 17.73 -9.65
N PRO A 215 -4.05 17.34 -8.83
CA PRO A 215 -2.65 17.39 -9.27
C PRO A 215 -2.35 16.57 -10.53
N TYR A 216 -3.13 15.53 -10.80
CA TYR A 216 -2.99 14.69 -12.01
C TYR A 216 -4.18 14.80 -12.96
N GLY A 217 -5.09 15.75 -12.74
CA GLY A 217 -6.27 15.91 -13.59
C GLY A 217 -7.20 14.69 -13.56
N LEU A 218 -7.17 13.89 -12.50
CA LEU A 218 -8.06 12.75 -12.37
C LEU A 218 -9.47 13.24 -12.06
N GLU A 219 -10.40 12.99 -12.97
CA GLU A 219 -11.80 13.38 -12.85
C GLU A 219 -12.68 12.18 -12.53
N GLY A 220 -13.87 12.47 -12.01
CA GLY A 220 -14.86 11.45 -11.71
C GLY A 220 -14.59 10.71 -10.39
N ALA A 221 -15.60 10.01 -9.95
CA ALA A 221 -15.54 9.17 -8.77
C ALA A 221 -15.66 7.70 -9.19
N ILE A 222 -14.66 6.89 -8.91
CA ILE A 222 -14.89 5.48 -8.80
C ILE A 222 -15.69 5.31 -7.50
N LYS A 223 -17.01 5.20 -7.65
CA LYS A 223 -17.95 5.03 -6.51
C LYS A 223 -18.19 3.56 -6.27
N PRO A 224 -18.33 3.14 -5.00
CA PRO A 224 -18.86 1.82 -4.72
C PRO A 224 -20.25 1.69 -5.39
N PRO A 225 -20.64 0.47 -5.82
CA PRO A 225 -21.96 0.23 -6.35
C PRO A 225 -23.01 0.73 -5.35
N GLN A 226 -23.97 1.50 -5.83
CA GLN A 226 -25.12 1.86 -5.01
C GLN A 226 -25.96 0.62 -4.81
N LYS A 227 -26.18 0.24 -3.56
CA LYS A 227 -27.11 -0.84 -3.19
C LYS A 227 -28.53 -0.37 -3.34
#